data_ce97e93d0c543b85444c88055f0578cf
#
_entry.id   ce97e93d0c543b85444c88055f0578cf
#
_cell.length_a   1.000
_cell.length_b   1.000
_cell.length_c   1.000
_cell.angle_alpha   90.00
_cell.angle_beta   90.00
_cell.angle_gamma   90.00
#
_symmetry.space_group_name_H-M   'P 1'
#
loop_
_entity.id
_entity.type
_entity.pdbx_description
1 polymer ?
#
loop_
_entity_poly.entity_id
_entity_poly.type
_entity_poly.pdbx_seq_one_letter_code
_entity_poly.pdbx_strand_id
1 'polypeptide(L)'
;MNLKTALLGATAAVAFAPMAIADGHEGERGRDGQLNIIYWQAPSTLNPYLSGGTKEVESASLVLESLGRFSNTGELLPWLAAEIPTVENGGIAEDLTSITWTLQDGVLWSDGTPLTANDAVFTWQYCTAEGGGCAQASYFDGVESVEAVDDLTIKITFDAPKPFPYTALVGSESPIIQAAQFADCLGAAAPTCVDANFGPIGTGPFVVDDFKANDVIQFSANENFRIEGQPAFSNVLFKGGGDAASAARAVLETGEFDYAWNLQIDPTVLSDMESAGLGTVVTAFGTSVERLHLNQTNPSADLGDLRATAEGGPHPFLTNLVIGQAMSMAIDRE
;
A
#
# COMPACT_ATOMS: atom_id res chain seq x y z
N MET A 1 41.51 -6.84 61.19
CA MET A 1 40.12 -6.42 61.02
C MET A 1 39.89 -6.33 59.52
N ASN A 2 39.40 -7.42 58.91
CA ASN A 2 39.26 -7.57 57.44
C ASN A 2 37.85 -7.23 57.03
N LEU A 3 37.71 -6.18 56.24
CA LEU A 3 36.44 -5.81 55.57
C LEU A 3 36.44 -6.46 54.18
N LYS A 4 35.58 -7.47 53.97
CA LYS A 4 35.30 -8.06 52.67
C LYS A 4 34.17 -7.23 52.02
N THR A 5 34.52 -6.56 50.97
CA THR A 5 33.53 -5.86 50.10
C THR A 5 32.90 -6.89 49.16
N ALA A 6 31.60 -7.14 49.31
CA ALA A 6 30.83 -7.95 48.39
C ALA A 6 30.29 -7.06 47.27
N LEU A 7 30.71 -7.31 46.02
CA LEU A 7 30.07 -6.75 44.83
C LEU A 7 28.76 -7.52 44.55
N LEU A 8 27.63 -6.86 44.73
CA LEU A 8 26.35 -7.33 44.14
C LEU A 8 26.27 -6.89 42.67
N GLY A 9 26.37 -7.85 41.78
CA GLY A 9 26.05 -7.64 40.38
C GLY A 9 24.52 -7.56 40.21
N ALA A 10 24.01 -6.38 39.83
CA ALA A 10 22.64 -6.21 39.44
C ALA A 10 22.53 -6.59 37.96
N THR A 11 22.01 -7.77 37.65
CA THR A 11 21.53 -8.14 36.32
C THR A 11 20.22 -7.39 36.07
N ALA A 12 20.25 -6.37 35.24
CA ALA A 12 19.05 -5.74 34.72
C ALA A 12 18.39 -6.71 33.71
N ALA A 13 17.31 -7.37 34.13
CA ALA A 13 16.42 -8.06 33.22
C ALA A 13 15.68 -6.98 32.44
N VAL A 14 16.00 -6.82 31.15
CA VAL A 14 15.20 -6.05 30.20
C VAL A 14 13.96 -6.89 29.97
N ALA A 15 12.86 -6.52 30.62
CA ALA A 15 11.55 -7.04 30.28
C ALA A 15 11.14 -6.41 28.95
N PHE A 16 11.17 -7.18 27.88
CA PHE A 16 10.42 -6.86 26.66
C PHE A 16 8.95 -6.84 27.06
N ALA A 17 8.36 -5.66 27.19
CA ALA A 17 6.92 -5.54 27.20
C ALA A 17 6.43 -5.93 25.79
N PRO A 18 5.48 -6.87 25.66
CA PRO A 18 4.82 -7.09 24.38
C PRO A 18 4.20 -5.75 24.00
N MET A 19 4.54 -5.23 22.80
CA MET A 19 3.81 -4.10 22.24
C MET A 19 2.35 -4.52 22.19
N ALA A 20 1.52 -3.78 22.88
CA ALA A 20 0.08 -3.90 22.76
C ALA A 20 -0.28 -3.60 21.31
N ILE A 21 -0.53 -4.67 20.53
CA ILE A 21 -1.42 -4.58 19.38
C ILE A 21 -2.69 -3.99 19.97
N ALA A 22 -3.14 -2.87 19.41
CA ALA A 22 -4.24 -2.03 19.85
C ALA A 22 -5.28 -2.85 20.63
N ASP A 23 -5.60 -2.38 21.83
CA ASP A 23 -6.57 -2.98 22.73
C ASP A 23 -7.70 -3.62 21.93
N GLY A 24 -7.89 -4.92 22.11
CA GLY A 24 -9.00 -5.64 21.52
C GLY A 24 -10.27 -4.86 21.84
N HIS A 25 -10.84 -4.21 20.85
CA HIS A 25 -12.16 -3.66 20.99
C HIS A 25 -13.08 -4.87 21.26
N GLU A 26 -13.44 -5.05 22.51
CA GLU A 26 -14.50 -5.97 22.92
C GLU A 26 -15.80 -5.50 22.27
N GLY A 27 -16.01 -5.85 20.99
CA GLY A 27 -17.16 -5.47 20.21
C GLY A 27 -17.45 -6.48 19.13
N GLU A 28 -18.71 -6.58 18.78
CA GLU A 28 -19.19 -7.40 17.67
C GLU A 28 -18.73 -6.76 16.34
N ARG A 29 -18.35 -7.61 15.37
CA ARG A 29 -18.03 -7.19 14.00
C ARG A 29 -19.19 -6.41 13.40
N GLY A 30 -18.93 -5.33 12.71
CA GLY A 30 -19.97 -4.52 12.05
C GLY A 30 -20.85 -3.69 12.98
N ARG A 31 -20.45 -3.50 14.25
CA ARG A 31 -21.26 -2.79 15.28
C ARG A 31 -21.53 -1.32 14.98
N ASP A 32 -20.64 -0.66 14.21
CA ASP A 32 -20.68 0.80 14.01
C ASP A 32 -21.42 1.21 12.72
N GLY A 33 -22.03 0.24 12.01
CA GLY A 33 -22.80 0.55 10.79
C GLY A 33 -21.94 0.86 9.57
N GLN A 34 -22.30 1.90 8.81
CA GLN A 34 -21.63 2.24 7.56
C GLN A 34 -20.63 3.37 7.74
N LEU A 35 -19.45 3.22 7.13
CA LEU A 35 -18.43 4.26 6.95
C LEU A 35 -18.52 4.84 5.53
N ASN A 36 -18.60 6.16 5.41
CA ASN A 36 -18.68 6.86 4.13
C ASN A 36 -17.35 7.56 3.85
N ILE A 37 -16.64 7.12 2.81
CA ILE A 37 -15.35 7.66 2.37
C ILE A 37 -15.54 8.38 1.05
N ILE A 38 -14.99 9.58 0.90
CA ILE A 38 -14.98 10.31 -0.36
C ILE A 38 -13.56 10.68 -0.78
N TYR A 39 -13.22 10.34 -2.03
CA TYR A 39 -12.04 10.85 -2.72
C TYR A 39 -12.46 11.76 -3.87
N TRP A 40 -11.67 12.78 -4.18
CA TRP A 40 -11.96 13.65 -5.33
C TRP A 40 -11.80 12.94 -6.68
N GLN A 41 -11.08 11.81 -6.70
CA GLN A 41 -10.99 10.90 -7.85
C GLN A 41 -11.51 9.51 -7.46
N ALA A 42 -12.39 8.95 -8.30
CA ALA A 42 -12.86 7.59 -8.10
C ALA A 42 -11.86 6.54 -8.60
N PRO A 43 -11.75 5.37 -7.95
CA PRO A 43 -10.98 4.25 -8.48
C PRO A 43 -11.53 3.73 -9.81
N SER A 44 -10.62 3.34 -10.70
CA SER A 44 -10.94 2.73 -11.98
C SER A 44 -10.85 1.19 -11.95
N THR A 45 -10.16 0.65 -10.96
CA THR A 45 -9.98 -0.79 -10.70
C THR A 45 -9.67 -1.00 -9.22
N LEU A 46 -9.88 -2.21 -8.72
CA LEU A 46 -9.42 -2.67 -7.40
C LEU A 46 -8.21 -3.60 -7.50
N ASN A 47 -7.59 -3.67 -8.68
CA ASN A 47 -6.34 -4.40 -8.87
C ASN A 47 -5.16 -3.41 -8.88
N PRO A 48 -4.38 -3.30 -7.78
CA PRO A 48 -3.28 -2.34 -7.68
C PRO A 48 -2.12 -2.67 -8.65
N TYR A 49 -2.07 -3.88 -9.18
CA TYR A 49 -1.07 -4.27 -10.18
C TYR A 49 -1.37 -3.71 -11.58
N LEU A 50 -2.58 -3.20 -11.83
CA LEU A 50 -2.96 -2.56 -13.10
C LEU A 50 -2.96 -1.02 -13.01
N SER A 51 -2.82 -0.45 -11.83
CA SER A 51 -2.77 1.00 -11.65
C SER A 51 -1.93 1.38 -10.42
N GLY A 52 -0.96 2.26 -10.61
CA GLY A 52 -0.16 2.86 -9.51
C GLY A 52 -0.82 4.07 -8.86
N GLY A 53 -2.10 4.33 -9.12
CA GLY A 53 -2.83 5.43 -8.52
C GLY A 53 -3.16 5.18 -7.05
N THR A 54 -2.89 6.16 -6.18
CA THR A 54 -3.15 6.03 -4.73
C THR A 54 -4.60 5.65 -4.44
N LYS A 55 -5.55 6.19 -5.19
CA LYS A 55 -6.98 5.88 -5.03
C LYS A 55 -7.30 4.40 -5.27
N GLU A 56 -6.63 3.75 -6.24
CA GLU A 56 -6.77 2.32 -6.49
C GLU A 56 -6.10 1.49 -5.38
N VAL A 57 -4.87 1.85 -5.02
CA VAL A 57 -4.10 1.16 -3.98
C VAL A 57 -4.81 1.22 -2.62
N GLU A 58 -5.25 2.41 -2.20
CA GLU A 58 -5.91 2.58 -0.90
C GLU A 58 -7.30 1.92 -0.85
N SER A 59 -8.11 2.03 -1.90
CA SER A 59 -9.40 1.34 -1.94
C SER A 59 -9.24 -0.17 -1.99
N ALA A 60 -8.24 -0.69 -2.72
CA ALA A 60 -7.92 -2.12 -2.75
C ALA A 60 -7.43 -2.63 -1.39
N SER A 61 -6.77 -1.80 -0.57
CA SER A 61 -6.26 -2.19 0.75
C SER A 61 -7.35 -2.50 1.79
N LEU A 62 -8.61 -2.17 1.50
CA LEU A 62 -9.76 -2.64 2.28
C LEU A 62 -10.02 -4.13 2.10
N VAL A 63 -9.55 -4.72 1.00
CA VAL A 63 -9.81 -6.09 0.58
C VAL A 63 -8.53 -6.92 0.51
N LEU A 64 -7.48 -6.37 -0.08
CA LEU A 64 -6.21 -7.06 -0.31
C LEU A 64 -5.18 -6.71 0.74
N GLU A 65 -4.40 -7.68 1.17
CA GLU A 65 -3.39 -7.51 2.20
C GLU A 65 -2.01 -8.02 1.74
N SER A 66 -0.96 -7.55 2.41
CA SER A 66 0.44 -7.89 2.16
C SER A 66 1.07 -8.60 3.35
N LEU A 67 2.30 -9.11 3.21
CA LEU A 67 3.04 -9.77 4.29
C LEU A 67 3.29 -8.85 5.48
N GLY A 68 3.62 -7.60 5.20
CA GLY A 68 3.84 -6.57 6.21
C GLY A 68 3.32 -5.22 5.75
N ARG A 69 3.06 -4.34 6.71
CA ARG A 69 2.63 -2.96 6.44
C ARG A 69 3.43 -1.97 7.27
N PHE A 70 3.49 -0.73 6.80
CA PHE A 70 4.14 0.35 7.54
C PHE A 70 3.14 1.07 8.45
N SER A 71 3.57 1.36 9.68
CA SER A 71 2.82 2.21 10.61
C SER A 71 2.87 3.67 10.15
N ASN A 72 2.09 4.53 10.80
CA ASN A 72 2.13 5.99 10.61
C ASN A 72 3.46 6.64 11.04
N THR A 73 4.34 5.89 11.71
CA THR A 73 5.69 6.30 12.07
C THR A 73 6.77 5.71 11.17
N GLY A 74 6.37 4.91 10.15
CA GLY A 74 7.27 4.25 9.21
C GLY A 74 7.87 2.94 9.72
N GLU A 75 7.38 2.40 10.85
CA GLU A 75 7.78 1.10 11.36
C GLU A 75 7.13 -0.03 10.56
N LEU A 76 7.91 -1.04 10.17
CA LEU A 76 7.40 -2.22 9.49
C LEU A 76 6.76 -3.18 10.51
N LEU A 77 5.48 -3.45 10.34
CA LEU A 77 4.68 -4.33 11.19
C LEU A 77 4.33 -5.61 10.42
N PRO A 78 4.34 -6.79 11.07
CA PRO A 78 3.83 -8.00 10.44
C PRO A 78 2.32 -7.87 10.20
N TRP A 79 1.83 -8.41 9.06
CA TRP A 79 0.41 -8.31 8.74
C TRP A 79 -0.19 -9.65 8.34
N LEU A 80 0.10 -10.20 7.13
CA LEU A 80 -0.16 -11.60 6.84
C LEU A 80 0.96 -12.52 7.33
N ALA A 81 2.16 -11.95 7.52
CA ALA A 81 3.28 -12.67 8.12
C ALA A 81 3.11 -12.81 9.63
N ALA A 82 3.61 -13.91 10.18
CA ALA A 82 3.63 -14.17 11.62
C ALA A 82 4.61 -13.26 12.37
N GLU A 83 5.73 -12.91 11.72
CA GLU A 83 6.77 -12.01 12.24
C GLU A 83 7.51 -11.31 11.10
N ILE A 84 8.26 -10.27 11.41
CA ILE A 84 9.18 -9.64 10.45
C ILE A 84 10.48 -10.45 10.41
N PRO A 85 10.87 -10.96 9.21
CA PRO A 85 12.14 -11.64 9.05
C PRO A 85 13.30 -10.67 9.26
N THR A 86 14.32 -11.12 9.99
CA THR A 86 15.58 -10.41 10.20
C THR A 86 16.77 -11.36 10.07
N VAL A 87 17.99 -10.83 10.05
CA VAL A 87 19.19 -11.67 10.10
C VAL A 87 19.27 -12.39 11.46
N GLU A 88 18.88 -11.71 12.55
CA GLU A 88 18.95 -12.24 13.90
C GLU A 88 18.01 -13.41 14.15
N ASN A 89 16.80 -13.41 13.53
CA ASN A 89 15.87 -14.54 13.64
C ASN A 89 16.05 -15.59 12.53
N GLY A 90 17.03 -15.38 11.64
CA GLY A 90 17.35 -16.29 10.55
C GLY A 90 16.39 -16.19 9.35
N GLY A 91 15.46 -15.25 9.37
CA GLY A 91 14.53 -14.98 8.26
C GLY A 91 15.20 -14.28 7.07
N ILE A 92 16.32 -13.61 7.27
CA ILE A 92 17.18 -13.07 6.21
C ILE A 92 18.51 -13.80 6.23
N ALA A 93 18.99 -14.26 5.07
CA ALA A 93 20.29 -14.89 4.93
C ALA A 93 21.42 -13.90 5.30
N GLU A 94 22.50 -14.39 5.93
CA GLU A 94 23.65 -13.57 6.35
C GLU A 94 24.31 -12.81 5.18
N ASP A 95 24.26 -13.38 3.98
CA ASP A 95 24.77 -12.79 2.75
C ASP A 95 23.78 -11.85 2.06
N LEU A 96 22.59 -11.64 2.66
CA LEU A 96 21.50 -10.79 2.19
C LEU A 96 20.94 -11.19 0.81
N THR A 97 21.13 -12.45 0.38
CA THR A 97 20.65 -12.92 -0.93
C THR A 97 19.25 -13.55 -0.89
N SER A 98 18.68 -13.74 0.29
CA SER A 98 17.31 -14.22 0.41
C SER A 98 16.63 -13.78 1.70
N ILE A 99 15.29 -13.74 1.64
CA ILE A 99 14.39 -13.53 2.77
C ILE A 99 13.34 -14.65 2.80
N THR A 100 13.03 -15.13 3.99
CA THR A 100 12.01 -16.17 4.22
C THR A 100 10.94 -15.61 5.13
N TRP A 101 9.71 -15.63 4.65
CA TRP A 101 8.51 -15.19 5.38
C TRP A 101 7.69 -16.40 5.81
N THR A 102 7.14 -16.34 7.01
CA THR A 102 6.16 -17.32 7.49
C THR A 102 4.79 -16.64 7.59
N LEU A 103 3.79 -17.18 6.91
CA LEU A 103 2.41 -16.71 7.02
C LEU A 103 1.82 -17.04 8.39
N GLN A 104 0.86 -16.22 8.83
CA GLN A 104 0.00 -16.59 9.96
C GLN A 104 -0.82 -17.83 9.59
N ASP A 105 -0.94 -18.76 10.52
CA ASP A 105 -1.76 -19.97 10.34
C ASP A 105 -3.26 -19.62 10.40
N GLY A 106 -4.06 -20.32 9.59
CA GLY A 106 -5.51 -20.20 9.59
C GLY A 106 -6.08 -18.96 8.93
N VAL A 107 -5.27 -18.18 8.18
CA VAL A 107 -5.79 -17.05 7.39
C VAL A 107 -6.62 -17.56 6.23
N LEU A 108 -7.84 -17.03 6.10
CA LEU A 108 -8.77 -17.38 5.03
C LEU A 108 -8.97 -16.20 4.06
N TRP A 109 -9.15 -16.55 2.80
CA TRP A 109 -9.74 -15.66 1.82
C TRP A 109 -11.23 -15.41 2.13
N SER A 110 -11.81 -14.38 1.59
CA SER A 110 -13.24 -14.05 1.81
C SER A 110 -14.20 -15.10 1.29
N ASP A 111 -13.77 -15.97 0.38
CA ASP A 111 -14.53 -17.15 -0.09
C ASP A 111 -14.39 -18.37 0.82
N GLY A 112 -13.64 -18.26 1.92
CA GLY A 112 -13.43 -19.35 2.91
C GLY A 112 -12.29 -20.30 2.56
N THR A 113 -11.61 -20.15 1.43
CA THR A 113 -10.43 -20.96 1.09
C THR A 113 -9.19 -20.48 1.86
N PRO A 114 -8.22 -21.36 2.17
CA PRO A 114 -7.02 -20.95 2.90
C PRO A 114 -6.07 -20.14 2.05
N LEU A 115 -5.46 -19.11 2.65
CA LEU A 115 -4.27 -18.44 2.09
C LEU A 115 -3.07 -19.37 2.22
N THR A 116 -2.28 -19.49 1.15
CA THR A 116 -1.06 -20.30 1.14
C THR A 116 0.12 -19.55 0.51
N ALA A 117 1.32 -20.05 0.72
CA ALA A 117 2.54 -19.54 0.09
C ALA A 117 2.48 -19.58 -1.45
N ASN A 118 1.66 -20.46 -2.04
CA ASN A 118 1.46 -20.50 -3.48
C ASN A 118 0.78 -19.24 -4.04
N ASP A 119 -0.05 -18.55 -3.25
CA ASP A 119 -0.67 -17.28 -3.64
C ASP A 119 0.41 -16.18 -3.77
N ALA A 120 1.41 -16.19 -2.91
CA ALA A 120 2.56 -15.29 -3.01
C ALA A 120 3.44 -15.56 -4.25
N VAL A 121 3.68 -16.85 -4.53
CA VAL A 121 4.38 -17.27 -5.77
C VAL A 121 3.61 -16.81 -7.00
N PHE A 122 2.32 -17.04 -7.02
CA PHE A 122 1.45 -16.60 -8.11
C PHE A 122 1.45 -15.08 -8.28
N THR A 123 1.40 -14.32 -7.19
CA THR A 123 1.41 -12.84 -7.22
C THR A 123 2.68 -12.31 -7.91
N TRP A 124 3.84 -12.88 -7.58
CA TRP A 124 5.09 -12.56 -8.26
C TRP A 124 5.02 -12.92 -9.76
N GLN A 125 4.54 -14.13 -10.11
CA GLN A 125 4.36 -14.55 -11.50
C GLN A 125 3.41 -13.62 -12.26
N TYR A 126 2.32 -13.19 -11.62
CA TYR A 126 1.37 -12.26 -12.19
C TYR A 126 2.03 -10.92 -12.57
N CYS A 127 2.82 -10.36 -11.68
CA CYS A 127 3.47 -9.07 -11.92
C CYS A 127 4.66 -9.17 -12.89
N THR A 128 5.36 -10.31 -12.94
CA THR A 128 6.53 -10.51 -13.81
C THR A 128 6.19 -11.15 -15.15
N ALA A 129 4.92 -11.53 -15.38
CA ALA A 129 4.48 -12.14 -16.63
C ALA A 129 4.68 -11.18 -17.81
N GLU A 130 5.25 -11.67 -18.91
CA GLU A 130 5.47 -10.89 -20.12
C GLU A 130 4.14 -10.37 -20.70
N GLY A 131 4.11 -9.09 -21.06
CA GLY A 131 2.94 -8.43 -21.63
C GLY A 131 1.87 -8.02 -20.60
N GLY A 132 2.06 -8.27 -19.30
CA GLY A 132 1.09 -7.93 -18.25
C GLY A 132 1.03 -6.45 -17.90
N GLY A 133 2.12 -5.73 -18.10
CA GLY A 133 2.17 -4.28 -17.83
C GLY A 133 1.95 -3.93 -16.35
N CYS A 134 2.52 -4.73 -15.43
CA CYS A 134 2.34 -4.52 -13.99
C CYS A 134 2.82 -3.13 -13.56
N ALA A 135 1.91 -2.34 -13.00
CA ALA A 135 2.20 -0.99 -12.51
C ALA A 135 3.17 -1.00 -11.30
N GLN A 136 3.26 -2.12 -10.60
CA GLN A 136 4.08 -2.31 -9.40
C GLN A 136 5.32 -3.18 -9.67
N ALA A 137 5.75 -3.32 -10.92
CA ALA A 137 6.89 -4.17 -11.30
C ALA A 137 8.16 -3.86 -10.49
N SER A 138 8.41 -2.59 -10.16
CA SER A 138 9.59 -2.17 -9.40
C SER A 138 9.67 -2.75 -7.97
N TYR A 139 8.56 -3.19 -7.40
CA TYR A 139 8.58 -3.89 -6.10
C TYR A 139 9.28 -5.24 -6.17
N PHE A 140 9.34 -5.82 -7.36
CA PHE A 140 10.00 -7.10 -7.64
C PHE A 140 11.38 -6.94 -8.29
N ASP A 141 11.92 -5.72 -8.37
CA ASP A 141 13.26 -5.50 -8.92
C ASP A 141 14.32 -6.28 -8.12
N GLY A 142 15.16 -7.03 -8.83
CA GLY A 142 16.20 -7.86 -8.25
C GLY A 142 15.69 -9.15 -7.59
N VAL A 143 14.41 -9.50 -7.73
CA VAL A 143 13.87 -10.79 -7.29
C VAL A 143 14.13 -11.83 -8.38
N GLU A 144 14.98 -12.82 -8.06
CA GLU A 144 15.30 -13.95 -8.94
C GLU A 144 14.21 -15.02 -8.88
N SER A 145 13.72 -15.35 -7.67
CA SER A 145 12.63 -16.32 -7.48
C SER A 145 11.80 -16.04 -6.25
N VAL A 146 10.54 -16.48 -6.31
CA VAL A 146 9.64 -16.62 -5.13
C VAL A 146 9.17 -18.07 -5.10
N GLU A 147 9.41 -18.76 -4.00
CA GLU A 147 9.16 -20.19 -3.84
C GLU A 147 8.32 -20.46 -2.60
N ALA A 148 7.33 -21.35 -2.72
CA ALA A 148 6.62 -21.94 -1.58
C ALA A 148 7.46 -23.12 -1.06
N VAL A 149 8.09 -22.95 0.10
CA VAL A 149 8.86 -24.02 0.76
C VAL A 149 7.90 -25.06 1.34
N ASP A 150 6.79 -24.59 1.90
CA ASP A 150 5.62 -25.33 2.33
C ASP A 150 4.39 -24.41 2.22
N ASP A 151 3.22 -24.85 2.74
CA ASP A 151 1.98 -24.08 2.63
C ASP A 151 2.01 -22.70 3.28
N LEU A 152 2.87 -22.50 4.28
CA LEU A 152 2.97 -21.26 5.05
C LEU A 152 4.31 -20.53 4.90
N THR A 153 5.29 -21.13 4.24
CA THR A 153 6.65 -20.59 4.16
C THR A 153 7.00 -20.14 2.73
N ILE A 154 7.27 -18.85 2.59
CA ILE A 154 7.63 -18.19 1.33
C ILE A 154 9.10 -17.83 1.38
N LYS A 155 9.90 -18.29 0.41
CA LYS A 155 11.29 -17.87 0.23
C LYS A 155 11.41 -17.00 -1.01
N ILE A 156 11.98 -15.81 -0.84
CA ILE A 156 12.32 -14.88 -1.92
C ILE A 156 13.83 -14.85 -2.06
N THR A 157 14.35 -15.17 -3.25
CA THR A 157 15.78 -15.12 -3.57
C THR A 157 16.04 -13.90 -4.44
N PHE A 158 17.15 -13.21 -4.19
CA PHE A 158 17.57 -12.02 -4.93
C PHE A 158 18.76 -12.33 -5.83
N ASP A 159 18.87 -11.65 -6.96
CA ASP A 159 19.98 -11.75 -7.93
C ASP A 159 21.30 -11.16 -7.39
N ALA A 160 21.23 -10.35 -6.33
CA ALA A 160 22.34 -9.75 -5.63
C ALA A 160 21.98 -9.48 -4.16
N PRO A 161 22.96 -9.28 -3.25
CA PRO A 161 22.70 -8.90 -1.86
C PRO A 161 21.81 -7.66 -1.77
N LYS A 162 20.68 -7.77 -1.05
CA LYS A 162 19.67 -6.71 -0.88
C LYS A 162 19.60 -6.26 0.58
N PRO A 163 20.25 -5.12 0.95
CA PRO A 163 20.28 -4.65 2.35
C PRO A 163 18.91 -4.28 2.93
N PHE A 164 17.94 -3.93 2.07
CA PHE A 164 16.55 -3.69 2.45
C PHE A 164 15.61 -4.60 1.64
N PRO A 165 15.35 -5.84 2.11
CA PRO A 165 14.64 -6.86 1.33
C PRO A 165 13.10 -6.81 1.50
N TYR A 166 12.54 -5.72 2.05
CA TYR A 166 11.12 -5.59 2.40
C TYR A 166 10.32 -4.80 1.36
N THR A 167 10.51 -5.11 0.07
CA THR A 167 9.75 -4.48 -1.02
C THR A 167 8.71 -5.42 -1.62
N ALA A 168 9.12 -6.59 -2.08
CA ALA A 168 8.22 -7.56 -2.67
C ALA A 168 7.20 -8.08 -1.66
N LEU A 169 5.92 -8.02 -2.00
CA LEU A 169 4.79 -8.49 -1.20
C LEU A 169 4.61 -7.74 0.15
N VAL A 170 5.14 -6.52 0.25
CA VAL A 170 5.06 -5.67 1.45
C VAL A 170 4.49 -4.31 1.07
N GLY A 171 3.64 -3.77 1.95
CA GLY A 171 2.94 -2.50 1.72
C GLY A 171 1.67 -2.64 0.87
N SER A 172 0.92 -1.57 0.79
CA SER A 172 -0.37 -1.52 0.09
C SER A 172 -0.26 -1.67 -1.41
N GLU A 173 0.89 -1.33 -1.98
CA GLU A 173 1.18 -1.42 -3.42
C GLU A 173 1.53 -2.83 -3.88
N SER A 174 1.90 -3.72 -2.96
CA SER A 174 2.33 -5.08 -3.28
C SER A 174 1.59 -6.14 -2.45
N PRO A 175 0.23 -6.15 -2.46
CA PRO A 175 -0.56 -7.14 -1.75
C PRO A 175 -0.49 -8.52 -2.41
N ILE A 176 -0.84 -9.57 -1.66
CA ILE A 176 -1.01 -10.92 -2.22
C ILE A 176 -2.40 -11.03 -2.86
N ILE A 177 -2.47 -11.60 -4.08
CA ILE A 177 -3.73 -11.89 -4.78
C ILE A 177 -3.98 -13.40 -4.81
N GLN A 178 -5.25 -13.79 -4.82
CA GLN A 178 -5.64 -15.21 -4.81
C GLN A 178 -5.32 -15.86 -6.15
N ALA A 179 -4.45 -16.88 -6.13
CA ALA A 179 -4.03 -17.60 -7.32
C ALA A 179 -5.22 -18.23 -8.08
N ALA A 180 -6.19 -18.76 -7.38
CA ALA A 180 -7.34 -19.42 -8.00
C ALA A 180 -8.23 -18.45 -8.78
N GLN A 181 -8.47 -17.23 -8.26
CA GLN A 181 -9.28 -16.23 -8.93
C GLN A 181 -8.59 -15.66 -10.17
N PHE A 182 -7.28 -15.46 -10.11
CA PHE A 182 -6.50 -14.81 -11.15
C PHE A 182 -5.77 -15.79 -12.09
N ALA A 183 -6.03 -17.12 -11.99
CA ALA A 183 -5.29 -18.15 -12.73
C ALA A 183 -5.21 -17.90 -14.24
N ASP A 184 -6.27 -17.42 -14.85
CA ASP A 184 -6.36 -17.15 -16.31
C ASP A 184 -6.02 -15.69 -16.66
N CYS A 185 -5.51 -14.89 -15.69
CA CYS A 185 -5.29 -13.45 -15.82
C CYS A 185 -3.82 -13.07 -15.98
N LEU A 186 -2.96 -13.97 -16.43
CA LEU A 186 -1.52 -13.70 -16.60
C LEU A 186 -1.21 -12.94 -17.89
N GLY A 187 -0.17 -12.10 -17.83
CA GLY A 187 0.34 -11.39 -18.99
C GLY A 187 -0.71 -10.49 -19.63
N ALA A 188 -0.84 -10.55 -20.95
CA ALA A 188 -1.78 -9.71 -21.70
C ALA A 188 -3.27 -9.94 -21.34
N ALA A 189 -3.61 -11.01 -20.64
CA ALA A 189 -4.98 -11.26 -20.15
C ALA A 189 -5.32 -10.41 -18.91
N ALA A 190 -4.34 -9.95 -18.14
CA ALA A 190 -4.53 -9.24 -16.87
C ALA A 190 -5.59 -8.10 -16.94
N PRO A 191 -5.52 -7.16 -17.88
CA PRO A 191 -6.51 -6.06 -17.95
C PRO A 191 -7.90 -6.53 -18.40
N THR A 192 -8.05 -7.72 -18.96
CA THR A 192 -9.33 -8.25 -19.47
C THR A 192 -10.10 -9.06 -18.43
N CYS A 193 -9.49 -9.39 -17.30
CA CYS A 193 -10.12 -10.11 -16.20
C CYS A 193 -11.00 -9.16 -15.34
N VAL A 194 -12.04 -8.61 -15.94
CA VAL A 194 -12.85 -7.54 -15.35
C VAL A 194 -13.41 -7.94 -13.98
N ASP A 195 -13.99 -9.14 -13.87
CA ASP A 195 -14.61 -9.60 -12.61
C ASP A 195 -13.61 -9.67 -11.46
N ALA A 196 -12.41 -10.23 -11.70
CA ALA A 196 -11.36 -10.30 -10.69
C ALA A 196 -10.74 -8.92 -10.37
N ASN A 197 -10.61 -8.05 -11.38
CA ASN A 197 -10.06 -6.71 -11.21
C ASN A 197 -11.01 -5.76 -10.48
N PHE A 198 -12.32 -6.00 -10.53
CA PHE A 198 -13.36 -5.16 -9.92
C PHE A 198 -13.87 -5.72 -8.59
N GLY A 199 -13.81 -7.04 -8.40
CA GLY A 199 -14.24 -7.73 -7.19
C GLY A 199 -13.18 -8.75 -6.75
N PRO A 200 -11.97 -8.30 -6.35
CA PRO A 200 -10.95 -9.23 -5.89
C PRO A 200 -11.40 -9.94 -4.62
N ILE A 201 -11.17 -11.25 -4.56
CA ILE A 201 -11.26 -12.04 -3.35
C ILE A 201 -10.02 -11.72 -2.52
N GLY A 202 -10.21 -11.25 -1.29
CA GLY A 202 -9.12 -10.80 -0.42
C GLY A 202 -9.16 -11.44 0.96
N THR A 203 -8.10 -11.25 1.72
CA THR A 203 -7.99 -11.64 3.13
C THR A 203 -8.35 -10.51 4.07
N GLY A 204 -8.58 -9.32 3.52
CA GLY A 204 -8.80 -8.08 4.27
C GLY A 204 -10.13 -7.98 4.98
N PRO A 205 -10.34 -6.87 5.72
CA PRO A 205 -11.50 -6.69 6.58
C PRO A 205 -12.83 -6.56 5.83
N PHE A 206 -12.81 -6.26 4.54
CA PHE A 206 -14.02 -6.06 3.75
C PHE A 206 -14.04 -6.89 2.46
N VAL A 207 -15.24 -7.10 1.93
CA VAL A 207 -15.54 -7.76 0.65
C VAL A 207 -16.23 -6.76 -0.26
N VAL A 208 -15.97 -6.83 -1.57
CA VAL A 208 -16.63 -5.98 -2.57
C VAL A 208 -18.03 -6.51 -2.86
N ASP A 209 -19.05 -5.69 -2.63
CA ASP A 209 -20.44 -6.01 -2.98
C ASP A 209 -20.81 -5.46 -4.37
N ASP A 210 -20.39 -4.22 -4.69
CA ASP A 210 -20.64 -3.58 -5.98
C ASP A 210 -19.49 -2.62 -6.31
N PHE A 211 -19.05 -2.64 -7.56
CA PHE A 211 -18.01 -1.73 -8.07
C PHE A 211 -18.48 -1.07 -9.37
N LYS A 212 -18.62 0.24 -9.31
CA LYS A 212 -18.86 1.08 -10.47
C LYS A 212 -17.62 1.90 -10.76
N ALA A 213 -16.84 1.48 -11.74
CA ALA A 213 -15.58 2.13 -12.10
C ALA A 213 -15.77 3.64 -12.30
N ASN A 214 -14.87 4.43 -11.71
CA ASN A 214 -14.90 5.89 -11.73
C ASN A 214 -16.11 6.53 -11.05
N ASP A 215 -16.80 5.84 -10.16
CA ASP A 215 -17.96 6.35 -9.41
C ASP A 215 -17.94 5.91 -7.95
N VAL A 216 -18.36 4.67 -7.65
CA VAL A 216 -18.61 4.21 -6.29
C VAL A 216 -18.25 2.74 -6.10
N ILE A 217 -17.80 2.41 -4.91
CA ILE A 217 -17.59 1.04 -4.45
C ILE A 217 -18.38 0.83 -3.17
N GLN A 218 -19.07 -0.29 -3.06
CA GLN A 218 -19.74 -0.74 -1.86
C GLN A 218 -19.04 -1.97 -1.33
N PHE A 219 -18.78 -1.97 -0.02
CA PHE A 219 -18.15 -3.08 0.68
C PHE A 219 -18.99 -3.49 1.87
N SER A 220 -18.97 -4.77 2.18
CA SER A 220 -19.46 -5.34 3.45
C SER A 220 -18.32 -5.98 4.26
N ALA A 221 -18.51 -6.12 5.56
CA ALA A 221 -17.55 -6.75 6.44
C ALA A 221 -17.27 -8.20 6.02
N ASN A 222 -15.99 -8.58 5.98
CA ASN A 222 -15.56 -9.93 5.68
C ASN A 222 -15.76 -10.85 6.91
N GLU A 223 -16.67 -11.81 6.81
CA GLU A 223 -16.95 -12.75 7.89
C GLU A 223 -15.75 -13.65 8.23
N ASN A 224 -14.85 -13.86 7.25
CA ASN A 224 -13.63 -14.67 7.40
C ASN A 224 -12.41 -13.86 7.86
N PHE A 225 -12.59 -12.55 8.17
CA PHE A 225 -11.47 -11.74 8.62
C PHE A 225 -10.93 -12.22 9.96
N ARG A 226 -9.62 -12.50 10.02
CA ARG A 226 -8.94 -13.19 11.12
C ARG A 226 -8.97 -12.46 12.47
N ILE A 227 -9.16 -11.12 12.48
CA ILE A 227 -9.13 -10.33 13.72
C ILE A 227 -10.53 -10.31 14.32
N GLU A 228 -10.68 -10.87 15.53
CA GLU A 228 -11.94 -10.92 16.25
C GLU A 228 -12.50 -9.52 16.50
N GLY A 229 -13.82 -9.34 16.31
CA GLY A 229 -14.49 -8.05 16.49
C GLY A 229 -14.18 -6.99 15.44
N GLN A 230 -13.40 -7.31 14.42
CA GLN A 230 -13.07 -6.43 13.30
C GLN A 230 -13.64 -6.95 11.98
N PRO A 231 -13.94 -6.04 11.03
CA PRO A 231 -13.94 -4.58 11.18
C PRO A 231 -15.08 -4.09 12.07
N ALA A 232 -14.92 -2.88 12.62
CA ALA A 232 -15.94 -2.24 13.45
C ALA A 232 -17.16 -1.82 12.60
N PHE A 233 -16.94 -1.33 11.40
CA PHE A 233 -18.01 -0.98 10.46
C PHE A 233 -18.55 -2.21 9.73
N SER A 234 -19.88 -2.28 9.57
CA SER A 234 -20.53 -3.35 8.79
C SER A 234 -20.37 -3.16 7.28
N ASN A 235 -20.34 -1.90 6.83
CA ASN A 235 -20.27 -1.53 5.44
C ASN A 235 -19.34 -0.34 5.24
N VAL A 236 -18.75 -0.23 4.04
CA VAL A 236 -18.05 0.95 3.57
C VAL A 236 -18.64 1.39 2.24
N LEU A 237 -19.01 2.66 2.15
CA LEU A 237 -19.28 3.34 0.90
C LEU A 237 -18.03 4.15 0.53
N PHE A 238 -17.36 3.77 -0.54
CA PHE A 238 -16.21 4.52 -1.07
C PHE A 238 -16.64 5.22 -2.35
N LYS A 239 -16.80 6.52 -2.29
CA LYS A 239 -17.24 7.32 -3.43
C LYS A 239 -16.09 8.17 -3.97
N GLY A 240 -16.04 8.28 -5.26
CA GLY A 240 -15.17 9.23 -5.93
C GLY A 240 -15.95 10.26 -6.70
N GLY A 241 -15.27 11.30 -7.10
CA GLY A 241 -15.81 12.30 -8.02
C GLY A 241 -15.92 13.70 -7.44
N GLY A 242 -16.01 14.66 -8.35
CA GLY A 242 -15.99 16.07 -8.02
C GLY A 242 -14.58 16.66 -8.02
N ASP A 243 -14.32 17.50 -7.05
CA ASP A 243 -13.03 18.13 -6.81
C ASP A 243 -12.67 18.09 -5.31
N ALA A 244 -11.45 18.48 -4.98
CA ALA A 244 -10.98 18.48 -3.59
C ALA A 244 -11.84 19.38 -2.68
N ALA A 245 -12.33 20.52 -3.19
CA ALA A 245 -13.16 21.43 -2.40
C ALA A 245 -14.54 20.82 -2.12
N SER A 246 -15.13 20.11 -3.08
CA SER A 246 -16.40 19.40 -2.89
C SER A 246 -16.26 18.26 -1.88
N ALA A 247 -15.16 17.49 -1.95
CA ALA A 247 -14.88 16.43 -0.98
C ALA A 247 -14.66 16.98 0.43
N ALA A 248 -13.91 18.08 0.58
CA ALA A 248 -13.72 18.75 1.86
C ALA A 248 -15.05 19.23 2.45
N ARG A 249 -15.90 19.85 1.64
CA ARG A 249 -17.21 20.33 2.05
C ARG A 249 -18.12 19.20 2.51
N ALA A 250 -18.09 18.07 1.84
CA ALA A 250 -18.90 16.91 2.17
C ALA A 250 -18.60 16.35 3.57
N VAL A 251 -17.37 16.49 4.05
CA VAL A 251 -16.96 16.09 5.41
C VAL A 251 -17.09 17.24 6.40
N LEU A 252 -16.52 18.42 6.08
CA LEU A 252 -16.33 19.49 7.06
C LEU A 252 -17.54 20.39 7.24
N GLU A 253 -18.39 20.59 6.20
CA GLU A 253 -19.53 21.50 6.24
C GLU A 253 -20.88 20.79 6.24
N THR A 254 -21.04 19.66 5.54
CA THR A 254 -22.35 18.99 5.43
C THR A 254 -22.47 17.71 6.24
N GLY A 255 -21.33 17.05 6.55
CA GLY A 255 -21.32 15.79 7.30
C GLY A 255 -21.93 14.61 6.51
N GLU A 256 -21.97 14.68 5.18
CA GLU A 256 -22.46 13.60 4.34
C GLU A 256 -21.49 12.42 4.26
N PHE A 257 -20.19 12.71 4.47
CA PHE A 257 -19.11 11.74 4.48
C PHE A 257 -18.30 11.84 5.77
N ASP A 258 -17.72 10.70 6.18
CA ASP A 258 -16.97 10.58 7.43
C ASP A 258 -15.47 10.85 7.23
N TYR A 259 -14.95 10.61 6.01
CA TYR A 259 -13.53 10.77 5.69
C TYR A 259 -13.33 11.24 4.25
N ALA A 260 -12.40 12.17 4.07
CA ALA A 260 -11.91 12.60 2.76
C ALA A 260 -10.38 12.61 2.74
N TRP A 261 -9.78 12.23 1.62
CA TRP A 261 -8.33 12.15 1.47
C TRP A 261 -7.79 13.14 0.44
N ASN A 262 -6.56 13.61 0.68
CA ASN A 262 -5.76 14.43 -0.24
C ASN A 262 -6.48 15.71 -0.70
N LEU A 263 -6.89 16.51 0.27
CA LEU A 263 -7.61 17.75 0.04
C LEU A 263 -6.64 18.85 -0.44
N GLN A 264 -6.27 18.82 -1.71
CA GLN A 264 -5.37 19.79 -2.33
C GLN A 264 -6.08 21.12 -2.61
N ILE A 265 -6.39 21.86 -1.55
CA ILE A 265 -7.01 23.19 -1.60
C ILE A 265 -6.24 24.14 -0.69
N ASP A 266 -6.51 25.44 -0.85
CA ASP A 266 -5.87 26.48 -0.03
C ASP A 266 -6.09 26.22 1.47
N PRO A 267 -5.04 26.24 2.31
CA PRO A 267 -5.16 25.99 3.75
C PRO A 267 -6.13 26.94 4.47
N THR A 268 -6.29 28.18 3.99
CA THR A 268 -7.25 29.14 4.55
C THR A 268 -8.68 28.66 4.32
N VAL A 269 -8.96 28.14 3.12
CA VAL A 269 -10.29 27.60 2.76
C VAL A 269 -10.58 26.36 3.60
N LEU A 270 -9.60 25.46 3.81
CA LEU A 270 -9.76 24.30 4.69
C LEU A 270 -10.07 24.70 6.13
N SER A 271 -9.34 25.69 6.65
CA SER A 271 -9.57 26.21 8.02
C SER A 271 -10.95 26.84 8.18
N ASP A 272 -11.43 27.56 7.16
CA ASP A 272 -12.78 28.15 7.17
C ASP A 272 -13.85 27.04 7.19
N MET A 273 -13.69 25.98 6.37
CA MET A 273 -14.60 24.83 6.37
C MET A 273 -14.58 24.07 7.72
N GLU A 274 -13.39 23.86 8.29
CA GLU A 274 -13.23 23.22 9.61
C GLU A 274 -13.95 23.97 10.73
N SER A 275 -14.07 25.30 10.61
CA SER A 275 -14.79 26.13 11.60
C SER A 275 -16.28 25.80 11.69
N ALA A 276 -16.87 25.07 10.73
CA ALA A 276 -18.24 24.54 10.84
C ALA A 276 -18.38 23.47 11.95
N GLY A 277 -17.26 22.85 12.36
CA GLY A 277 -17.19 21.96 13.53
C GLY A 277 -17.71 20.54 13.31
N LEU A 278 -17.92 20.12 12.06
CA LEU A 278 -18.38 18.76 11.74
C LEU A 278 -17.22 17.77 11.52
N GLY A 279 -15.99 18.25 11.33
CA GLY A 279 -14.81 17.42 11.14
C GLY A 279 -13.54 18.17 11.51
N THR A 280 -12.40 17.47 11.41
CA THR A 280 -11.07 18.01 11.70
C THR A 280 -10.13 17.73 10.55
N VAL A 281 -9.32 18.72 10.19
CA VAL A 281 -8.25 18.58 9.19
C VAL A 281 -7.03 17.95 9.85
N VAL A 282 -6.65 16.75 9.38
CA VAL A 282 -5.45 16.06 9.84
C VAL A 282 -4.36 16.23 8.80
N THR A 283 -3.22 16.78 9.21
CA THR A 283 -2.04 16.94 8.37
C THR A 283 -0.96 15.97 8.82
N ALA A 284 -0.43 15.19 7.88
CA ALA A 284 0.68 14.29 8.13
C ALA A 284 1.80 14.56 7.10
N PHE A 285 3.04 14.58 7.58
CA PHE A 285 4.20 14.63 6.69
C PHE A 285 4.53 13.23 6.21
N GLY A 286 4.55 13.04 4.90
CA GLY A 286 4.95 11.81 4.25
C GLY A 286 6.44 11.79 3.88
N THR A 287 6.87 10.72 3.24
CA THR A 287 8.23 10.58 2.67
C THR A 287 8.37 11.19 1.29
N SER A 288 7.26 11.60 0.67
CA SER A 288 7.26 12.24 -0.64
C SER A 288 7.77 13.68 -0.54
N VAL A 289 8.55 14.08 -1.52
CA VAL A 289 9.06 15.45 -1.66
C VAL A 289 8.54 16.08 -2.95
N GLU A 290 8.11 17.33 -2.85
CA GLU A 290 7.78 18.13 -4.02
C GLU A 290 9.06 18.43 -4.81
N ARG A 291 8.96 18.30 -6.14
CA ARG A 291 10.08 18.58 -7.03
C ARG A 291 9.63 19.03 -8.41
N LEU A 292 10.41 19.90 -9.02
CA LEU A 292 10.25 20.24 -10.42
C LEU A 292 11.20 19.38 -11.27
N HIS A 293 10.61 18.51 -12.09
CA HIS A 293 11.35 17.70 -13.05
C HIS A 293 11.54 18.48 -14.35
N LEU A 294 12.79 18.76 -14.70
CA LEU A 294 13.13 19.40 -15.96
C LEU A 294 13.25 18.36 -17.06
N ASN A 295 12.34 18.37 -18.02
CA ASN A 295 12.42 17.49 -19.18
C ASN A 295 13.67 17.82 -20.00
N GLN A 296 14.58 16.87 -20.13
CA GLN A 296 15.83 17.00 -20.87
C GLN A 296 15.70 16.64 -22.37
N THR A 297 14.55 16.06 -22.76
CA THR A 297 14.29 15.60 -24.14
C THR A 297 13.46 16.61 -24.93
N ASN A 298 13.52 16.56 -26.26
CA ASN A 298 12.83 17.49 -27.14
C ASN A 298 11.31 17.23 -27.14
N PRO A 299 10.46 18.22 -26.70
CA PRO A 299 9.02 18.07 -26.62
C PRO A 299 8.27 18.43 -27.91
N SER A 300 8.97 18.73 -29.03
CA SER A 300 8.33 19.17 -30.27
C SER A 300 7.35 18.13 -30.81
N ALA A 301 6.13 18.55 -31.14
CA ALA A 301 5.11 17.69 -31.75
C ALA A 301 5.52 17.19 -33.14
N ASP A 302 6.44 17.89 -33.83
CA ASP A 302 6.92 17.52 -35.17
C ASP A 302 7.74 16.23 -35.17
N LEU A 303 8.18 15.76 -33.99
CA LEU A 303 8.94 14.54 -33.83
C LEU A 303 8.07 13.25 -33.80
N GLY A 304 6.75 13.38 -33.79
CA GLY A 304 5.86 12.21 -33.72
C GLY A 304 6.20 11.27 -32.55
N ASP A 305 6.43 10.00 -32.85
CA ASP A 305 6.77 8.98 -31.85
C ASP A 305 8.13 9.20 -31.15
N LEU A 306 9.01 10.01 -31.74
CA LEU A 306 10.30 10.35 -31.13
C LEU A 306 10.19 11.50 -30.11
N ARG A 307 9.02 12.14 -30.00
CA ARG A 307 8.76 13.22 -29.05
C ARG A 307 9.04 12.74 -27.62
N ALA A 308 9.80 13.55 -26.87
CA ALA A 308 10.15 13.29 -25.49
C ALA A 308 10.94 11.99 -25.25
N THR A 309 11.60 11.47 -26.30
CA THR A 309 12.53 10.35 -26.21
C THR A 309 13.99 10.83 -26.32
N ALA A 310 14.95 9.98 -25.94
CA ALA A 310 16.37 10.29 -26.13
C ALA A 310 16.76 10.42 -27.62
N GLU A 311 16.12 9.66 -28.50
CA GLU A 311 16.34 9.65 -29.95
C GLU A 311 15.82 10.93 -30.62
N GLY A 312 14.79 11.58 -30.06
CA GLY A 312 14.25 12.86 -30.51
C GLY A 312 15.17 14.05 -30.20
N GLY A 313 16.27 13.81 -29.51
CA GLY A 313 17.29 14.78 -29.19
C GLY A 313 17.02 15.60 -27.92
N PRO A 314 17.94 16.51 -27.57
CA PRO A 314 17.89 17.28 -26.35
C PRO A 314 16.79 18.36 -26.36
N HIS A 315 16.28 18.69 -25.18
CA HIS A 315 15.39 19.84 -25.01
C HIS A 315 16.07 21.15 -25.47
N PRO A 316 15.37 22.02 -26.19
CA PRO A 316 15.97 23.23 -26.80
C PRO A 316 16.71 24.14 -25.82
N PHE A 317 16.32 24.19 -24.54
CA PHE A 317 16.95 25.04 -23.54
C PHE A 317 17.09 24.42 -22.14
N LEU A 318 16.27 23.44 -21.73
CA LEU A 318 16.33 22.86 -20.38
C LEU A 318 17.56 21.99 -20.13
N THR A 319 18.28 21.59 -21.17
CA THR A 319 19.58 20.94 -21.06
C THR A 319 20.71 21.92 -20.68
N ASN A 320 20.44 23.24 -20.73
CA ASN A 320 21.42 24.24 -20.29
C ASN A 320 21.48 24.28 -18.76
N LEU A 321 22.63 23.92 -18.20
CA LEU A 321 22.85 23.89 -16.76
C LEU A 321 22.56 25.23 -16.07
N VAL A 322 22.86 26.35 -16.71
CA VAL A 322 22.64 27.71 -16.15
C VAL A 322 21.15 27.97 -15.97
N ILE A 323 20.30 27.51 -16.91
CA ILE A 323 18.84 27.64 -16.78
C ILE A 323 18.34 26.82 -15.61
N GLY A 324 18.77 25.54 -15.47
CA GLY A 324 18.41 24.71 -14.33
C GLY A 324 18.83 25.31 -12.98
N GLN A 325 20.02 25.88 -12.91
CA GLN A 325 20.50 26.59 -11.72
C GLN A 325 19.64 27.83 -11.41
N ALA A 326 19.33 28.63 -12.41
CA ALA A 326 18.50 29.82 -12.24
C ALA A 326 17.08 29.46 -11.76
N MET A 327 16.46 28.42 -12.33
CA MET A 327 15.17 27.91 -11.89
C MET A 327 15.23 27.42 -10.43
N SER A 328 16.29 26.67 -10.08
CA SER A 328 16.50 26.20 -8.70
C SER A 328 16.64 27.34 -7.70
N MET A 329 17.27 28.45 -8.09
CA MET A 329 17.42 29.64 -7.24
C MET A 329 16.15 30.48 -7.14
N ALA A 330 15.25 30.40 -8.11
CA ALA A 330 14.00 31.14 -8.14
C ALA A 330 12.87 30.49 -7.32
N ILE A 331 13.05 29.22 -6.91
CA ILE A 331 12.06 28.49 -6.11
C ILE A 331 12.21 28.90 -4.65
N ASP A 332 11.13 29.42 -4.08
CA ASP A 332 10.96 29.54 -2.64
C ASP A 332 10.75 28.16 -2.03
N ARG A 333 11.55 27.84 -1.02
CA ARG A 333 11.54 26.51 -0.34
C ARG A 333 11.10 26.59 1.12
N GLU A 334 10.64 27.78 1.56
CA GLU A 334 10.12 27.99 2.91
C GLU A 334 8.61 27.77 2.97
#